data_87390798d157a158fbbad3b8135b4bc1
#
_entry.id   87390798d157a158fbbad3b8135b4bc1
#
_cell.length_a   1.000
_cell.length_b   1.000
_cell.length_c   1.000
_cell.angle_alpha   90.00
_cell.angle_beta   90.00
_cell.angle_gamma   90.00
#
_symmetry.space_group_name_H-M   'P 1'
#
loop_
_entity.id
_entity.type
_entity.pdbx_description
1 polymer ?
#
loop_
_entity_poly.entity_id
_entity_poly.type
_entity_poly.pdbx_seq_one_letter_code
_entity_poly.pdbx_strand_id
1 'polypeptide(L)'
;MTADAPSPLWQRDFPYESAAEEEVTRREFTRYLVLGAGVMAAGNVGLAAWTQLRSINTGEPRPIVALDDVAVGGTYLFRYPADDDPAVLLRVDNNAVVAFSQKCTHLGCVVYFEAEADRWHCPCHEGNFEATTGDVISGPPTRRLGRIDVEVRDDGQVWALGARP
;
A
#
# COMPACT_ATOMS: atom_id res chain seq x y z
N MET A 1 24.84 34.38 -55.92
CA MET A 1 25.94 33.90 -55.09
C MET A 1 25.78 34.54 -53.72
N THR A 2 25.03 33.92 -52.82
CA THR A 2 24.88 34.34 -51.42
C THR A 2 26.09 33.80 -50.67
N ALA A 3 26.91 34.71 -50.15
CA ALA A 3 28.05 34.36 -49.31
C ALA A 3 27.55 33.64 -48.05
N ASP A 4 28.01 32.38 -47.88
CA ASP A 4 27.79 31.60 -46.69
C ASP A 4 28.29 32.34 -45.47
N ALA A 5 27.41 32.65 -44.51
CA ALA A 5 27.78 33.26 -43.26
C ALA A 5 28.71 32.30 -42.49
N PRO A 6 29.83 32.80 -41.90
CA PRO A 6 30.74 31.92 -41.15
C PRO A 6 29.99 31.25 -40.00
N SER A 7 30.18 29.95 -39.87
CA SER A 7 29.61 29.17 -38.78
C SER A 7 29.95 29.77 -37.41
N PRO A 8 29.02 29.83 -36.46
CA PRO A 8 29.27 30.40 -35.14
C PRO A 8 30.34 29.59 -34.38
N LEU A 9 31.12 30.26 -33.51
CA LEU A 9 32.29 29.72 -32.82
C LEU A 9 31.99 28.39 -32.09
N TRP A 10 30.80 28.22 -31.52
CA TRP A 10 30.39 27.01 -30.83
C TRP A 10 30.24 25.78 -31.77
N GLN A 11 29.87 25.97 -33.02
CA GLN A 11 29.81 24.90 -34.01
C GLN A 11 31.20 24.47 -34.47
N ARG A 12 32.19 25.35 -34.37
CA ARG A 12 33.57 25.06 -34.71
C ARG A 12 34.33 24.39 -33.59
N ASP A 13 34.03 24.71 -32.35
CA ASP A 13 34.66 24.13 -31.15
C ASP A 13 34.01 22.78 -30.75
N PHE A 14 32.76 22.58 -31.16
CA PHE A 14 32.03 21.32 -31.01
C PHE A 14 31.43 20.93 -32.36
N PRO A 15 32.20 20.26 -33.23
CA PRO A 15 31.71 19.81 -34.54
C PRO A 15 30.70 18.66 -34.31
N TYR A 16 29.46 19.05 -34.03
CA TYR A 16 28.34 18.14 -34.01
C TYR A 16 27.82 18.01 -35.44
N GLU A 17 28.26 16.97 -36.12
CA GLU A 17 27.62 16.57 -37.39
C GLU A 17 26.27 15.91 -37.01
N SER A 18 25.21 16.73 -36.92
CA SER A 18 23.85 16.19 -36.95
C SER A 18 23.61 15.51 -38.26
N ALA A 19 23.88 14.22 -38.34
CA ALA A 19 23.61 13.38 -39.50
C ALA A 19 22.09 13.21 -39.78
N ALA A 20 21.25 14.11 -39.36
CA ALA A 20 19.86 14.38 -39.75
C ALA A 20 19.29 15.44 -38.79
N GLU A 21 19.44 16.71 -39.08
CA GLU A 21 18.41 17.67 -38.71
C GLU A 21 17.19 17.41 -39.63
N GLU A 22 16.53 16.28 -39.47
CA GLU A 22 15.13 16.20 -39.82
C GLU A 22 14.42 17.12 -38.85
N GLU A 23 14.15 18.34 -39.34
CA GLU A 23 13.33 19.31 -38.62
C GLU A 23 12.00 18.62 -38.27
N VAL A 24 11.86 18.19 -37.01
CA VAL A 24 10.60 17.64 -36.51
C VAL A 24 9.56 18.71 -36.71
N THR A 25 8.68 18.51 -37.67
CA THR A 25 7.65 19.48 -38.00
C THR A 25 6.75 19.68 -36.76
N ARG A 26 6.18 20.89 -36.58
CA ARG A 26 5.22 21.16 -35.47
C ARG A 26 4.12 20.11 -35.39
N ARG A 27 3.71 19.56 -36.55
CA ARG A 27 2.68 18.53 -36.65
C ARG A 27 3.17 17.20 -36.05
N GLU A 28 4.39 16.78 -36.33
CA GLU A 28 4.99 15.55 -35.79
C GLU A 28 5.24 15.69 -34.31
N PHE A 29 5.77 16.80 -33.86
CA PHE A 29 5.94 17.09 -32.45
C PHE A 29 4.61 16.98 -31.69
N THR A 30 3.53 17.59 -32.20
CA THR A 30 2.20 17.50 -31.62
C THR A 30 1.67 16.07 -31.58
N ARG A 31 1.92 15.28 -32.67
CA ARG A 31 1.53 13.85 -32.68
C ARG A 31 2.24 13.06 -31.61
N TYR A 32 3.56 13.23 -31.44
CA TYR A 32 4.33 12.52 -30.40
C TYR A 32 3.90 12.97 -28.99
N LEU A 33 3.61 14.23 -28.78
CA LEU A 33 3.06 14.74 -27.52
C LEU A 33 1.72 14.10 -27.18
N VAL A 34 0.79 14.05 -28.12
CA VAL A 34 -0.54 13.45 -27.92
C VAL A 34 -0.42 11.94 -27.69
N LEU A 35 0.42 11.22 -28.45
CA LEU A 35 0.64 9.79 -28.25
C LEU A 35 1.28 9.51 -26.90
N GLY A 36 2.31 10.27 -26.50
CA GLY A 36 2.97 10.13 -25.21
C GLY A 36 2.02 10.40 -24.03
N ALA A 37 1.24 11.47 -24.12
CA ALA A 37 0.22 11.78 -23.13
C ALA A 37 -0.88 10.71 -23.05
N GLY A 38 -1.29 10.16 -24.18
CA GLY A 38 -2.26 9.08 -24.25
C GLY A 38 -1.75 7.78 -23.60
N VAL A 39 -0.51 7.39 -23.84
CA VAL A 39 0.13 6.23 -23.20
C VAL A 39 0.24 6.43 -21.68
N MET A 40 0.67 7.62 -21.24
CA MET A 40 0.74 7.93 -19.80
C MET A 40 -0.63 7.90 -19.13
N ALA A 41 -1.65 8.48 -19.76
CA ALA A 41 -3.02 8.46 -19.25
C ALA A 41 -3.56 7.02 -19.16
N ALA A 42 -3.40 6.21 -20.20
CA ALA A 42 -3.81 4.81 -20.21
C ALA A 42 -3.07 3.99 -19.15
N GLY A 43 -1.77 4.21 -18.97
CA GLY A 43 -0.97 3.58 -17.92
C GLY A 43 -1.45 3.92 -16.51
N ASN A 44 -1.76 5.19 -16.25
CA ASN A 44 -2.31 5.63 -14.95
C ASN A 44 -3.70 5.03 -14.68
N VAL A 45 -4.59 5.00 -15.68
CA VAL A 45 -5.91 4.37 -15.55
C VAL A 45 -5.78 2.87 -15.31
N GLY A 46 -4.87 2.20 -16.04
CA GLY A 46 -4.60 0.78 -15.87
C GLY A 46 -4.07 0.46 -14.45
N LEU A 47 -3.13 1.28 -13.95
CA LEU A 47 -2.59 1.13 -12.60
C LEU A 47 -3.66 1.37 -11.54
N ALA A 48 -4.48 2.41 -11.69
CA ALA A 48 -5.58 2.71 -10.77
C ALA A 48 -6.61 1.58 -10.74
N ALA A 49 -6.99 1.05 -11.91
CA ALA A 49 -7.89 -0.10 -12.00
C ALA A 49 -7.28 -1.35 -11.34
N TRP A 50 -6.01 -1.61 -11.58
CA TRP A 50 -5.29 -2.74 -10.97
C TRP A 50 -5.24 -2.64 -9.44
N THR A 51 -4.89 -1.46 -8.89
CA THR A 51 -4.88 -1.24 -7.44
C THR A 51 -6.27 -1.38 -6.83
N GLN A 52 -7.32 -0.88 -7.52
CA GLN A 52 -8.69 -1.01 -7.07
C GLN A 52 -9.16 -2.46 -7.06
N LEU A 53 -8.88 -3.23 -8.12
CA LEU A 53 -9.23 -4.66 -8.19
C LEU A 53 -8.48 -5.48 -7.14
N ARG A 54 -7.24 -5.13 -6.85
CA ARG A 54 -6.45 -5.80 -5.82
C ARG A 54 -6.95 -5.49 -4.40
N SER A 55 -7.47 -4.28 -4.16
CA SER A 55 -8.05 -3.89 -2.87
C SER A 55 -9.41 -4.54 -2.56
N ILE A 56 -10.07 -5.14 -3.56
CA ILE A 56 -11.32 -5.89 -3.41
C ILE A 56 -11.06 -7.32 -2.87
N ASN A 57 -9.81 -7.79 -2.86
CA ASN A 57 -9.48 -9.10 -2.31
C ASN A 57 -9.61 -9.06 -0.77
N THR A 58 -10.81 -9.36 -0.30
CA THR A 58 -11.13 -9.46 1.13
C THR A 58 -10.56 -10.72 1.78
N GLY A 59 -9.96 -11.61 0.99
CA GLY A 59 -9.45 -12.91 1.41
C GLY A 59 -10.53 -14.00 1.48
N GLU A 60 -10.10 -15.25 1.30
CA GLU A 60 -10.96 -16.42 1.49
C GLU A 60 -10.97 -16.83 2.97
N PRO A 61 -12.11 -17.33 3.49
CA PRO A 61 -12.17 -17.82 4.85
C PRO A 61 -11.16 -18.94 5.10
N ARG A 62 -10.33 -18.77 6.15
CA ARG A 62 -9.34 -19.80 6.53
C ARG A 62 -9.10 -19.84 8.03
N PRO A 63 -8.71 -21.02 8.58
CA PRO A 63 -8.36 -21.13 9.99
C PRO A 63 -7.06 -20.36 10.28
N ILE A 64 -6.98 -19.74 11.47
CA ILE A 64 -5.82 -19.00 11.95
C ILE A 64 -5.09 -19.84 13.01
N VAL A 65 -5.76 -20.12 14.13
CA VAL A 65 -5.17 -20.73 15.33
C VAL A 65 -6.29 -21.28 16.21
N ALA A 66 -5.98 -22.27 17.06
CA ALA A 66 -6.91 -22.69 18.10
C ALA A 66 -6.97 -21.59 19.18
N LEU A 67 -8.17 -21.29 19.68
CA LEU A 67 -8.37 -20.25 20.69
C LEU A 67 -7.55 -20.49 21.95
N ASP A 68 -7.40 -21.76 22.34
CA ASP A 68 -6.67 -22.17 23.56
C ASP A 68 -5.15 -21.99 23.45
N ASP A 69 -4.63 -21.86 22.23
CA ASP A 69 -3.20 -21.57 21.99
C ASP A 69 -2.86 -20.09 22.21
N VAL A 70 -3.87 -19.23 22.39
CA VAL A 70 -3.68 -17.78 22.63
C VAL A 70 -4.18 -17.45 24.01
N ALA A 71 -3.29 -17.00 24.91
CA ALA A 71 -3.69 -16.54 26.25
C ALA A 71 -4.62 -15.32 26.19
N VAL A 72 -5.50 -15.13 27.17
CA VAL A 72 -6.29 -13.91 27.30
C VAL A 72 -5.34 -12.71 27.48
N GLY A 73 -5.56 -11.65 26.70
CA GLY A 73 -4.62 -10.52 26.58
C GLY A 73 -3.41 -10.79 25.70
N GLY A 74 -3.27 -12.01 25.19
CA GLY A 74 -2.18 -12.41 24.28
C GLY A 74 -2.50 -12.11 22.81
N THR A 75 -1.44 -12.05 22.00
CA THR A 75 -1.53 -11.83 20.57
C THR A 75 -1.00 -13.01 19.77
N TYR A 76 -1.54 -13.19 18.55
CA TYR A 76 -1.07 -14.19 17.60
C TYR A 76 -0.85 -13.56 16.24
N LEU A 77 0.35 -13.77 15.67
CA LEU A 77 0.72 -13.21 14.37
C LEU A 77 0.38 -14.18 13.24
N PHE A 78 -0.25 -13.71 12.20
CA PHE A 78 -0.61 -14.50 11.04
C PHE A 78 -0.52 -13.70 9.74
N ARG A 79 -0.90 -14.29 8.63
CA ARG A 79 -0.90 -13.64 7.31
C ARG A 79 -2.30 -13.66 6.74
N TYR A 80 -2.85 -12.49 6.38
CA TYR A 80 -4.18 -12.38 5.79
C TYR A 80 -4.44 -10.97 5.24
N PRO A 81 -5.09 -10.81 4.07
CA PRO A 81 -5.70 -11.83 3.21
C PRO A 81 -4.70 -12.61 2.35
N ALA A 82 -3.55 -12.04 2.03
CA ALA A 82 -2.49 -12.68 1.24
C ALA A 82 -1.30 -13.10 2.15
N ASP A 83 -0.38 -13.90 1.60
CA ASP A 83 0.78 -14.41 2.35
C ASP A 83 1.82 -13.33 2.67
N ASP A 84 1.76 -12.18 1.99
CA ASP A 84 2.58 -10.99 2.23
C ASP A 84 1.88 -9.92 3.10
N ASP A 85 0.66 -10.18 3.57
CA ASP A 85 -0.10 -9.27 4.40
C ASP A 85 -0.01 -9.63 5.89
N PRO A 86 0.86 -8.96 6.67
CA PRO A 86 0.97 -9.22 8.10
C PRO A 86 -0.29 -8.80 8.83
N ALA A 87 -0.74 -9.68 9.70
CA ALA A 87 -1.94 -9.51 10.51
C ALA A 87 -1.69 -9.96 11.94
N VAL A 88 -2.45 -9.44 12.87
CA VAL A 88 -2.36 -9.76 14.29
C VAL A 88 -3.75 -9.97 14.88
N LEU A 89 -3.89 -11.01 15.68
CA LEU A 89 -5.06 -11.32 16.48
C LEU A 89 -4.74 -10.99 17.93
N LEU A 90 -5.70 -10.43 18.64
CA LEU A 90 -5.70 -10.22 20.10
C LEU A 90 -6.86 -10.99 20.69
N ARG A 91 -6.58 -11.84 21.70
CA ARG A 91 -7.63 -12.44 22.52
C ARG A 91 -8.00 -11.47 23.64
N VAL A 92 -9.16 -10.84 23.50
CA VAL A 92 -9.63 -9.81 24.45
C VAL A 92 -10.20 -10.47 25.72
N ASP A 93 -10.92 -11.58 25.57
CA ASP A 93 -11.59 -12.28 26.66
C ASP A 93 -11.66 -13.78 26.37
N ASN A 94 -12.28 -14.58 27.22
CA ASN A 94 -12.38 -16.04 27.13
C ASN A 94 -12.88 -16.51 25.74
N ASN A 95 -13.85 -15.81 25.14
CA ASN A 95 -14.41 -16.13 23.83
C ASN A 95 -14.39 -14.95 22.85
N ALA A 96 -13.71 -13.84 23.20
CA ALA A 96 -13.68 -12.66 22.38
C ALA A 96 -12.29 -12.45 21.77
N VAL A 97 -12.25 -12.38 20.45
CA VAL A 97 -11.04 -12.10 19.67
C VAL A 97 -11.28 -10.92 18.73
N VAL A 98 -10.26 -10.13 18.48
CA VAL A 98 -10.23 -9.12 17.43
C VAL A 98 -8.99 -9.30 16.60
N ALA A 99 -9.05 -8.93 15.33
CA ALA A 99 -7.89 -9.03 14.46
C ALA A 99 -7.77 -7.81 13.54
N PHE A 100 -6.54 -7.39 13.32
CA PHE A 100 -6.20 -6.24 12.53
C PHE A 100 -5.02 -6.51 11.60
N SER A 101 -4.97 -5.74 10.51
CA SER A 101 -3.74 -5.62 9.74
C SER A 101 -2.64 -5.03 10.62
N GLN A 102 -1.45 -5.62 10.59
CA GLN A 102 -0.27 -5.09 11.28
C GLN A 102 0.35 -3.87 10.58
N LYS A 103 -0.24 -3.41 9.47
CA LYS A 103 0.26 -2.25 8.72
C LYS A 103 -0.34 -0.96 9.28
N CYS A 104 0.49 -0.09 9.84
CA CYS A 104 0.09 1.25 10.28
C CYS A 104 -0.49 2.05 9.11
N THR A 105 -1.64 2.69 9.35
CA THR A 105 -2.37 3.44 8.31
C THR A 105 -1.74 4.79 7.95
N HIS A 106 -0.64 5.17 8.61
CA HIS A 106 0.17 6.33 8.21
C HIS A 106 1.09 5.97 7.03
N LEU A 107 2.12 5.15 7.24
CA LEU A 107 3.14 4.80 6.24
C LEU A 107 3.47 3.30 6.21
N GLY A 108 2.60 2.43 6.71
CA GLY A 108 2.75 0.98 6.60
C GLY A 108 3.74 0.32 7.56
N CYS A 109 4.26 1.04 8.57
CA CYS A 109 5.09 0.46 9.62
C CYS A 109 4.33 -0.63 10.39
N VAL A 110 5.05 -1.60 10.94
CA VAL A 110 4.46 -2.66 11.76
C VAL A 110 3.97 -2.09 13.08
N VAL A 111 2.71 -2.38 13.43
CA VAL A 111 2.14 -2.08 14.76
C VAL A 111 2.24 -3.30 15.67
N TYR A 112 2.36 -3.07 16.96
CA TYR A 112 2.37 -4.12 17.97
C TYR A 112 1.46 -3.75 19.14
N PHE A 113 1.06 -4.75 19.90
CA PHE A 113 0.19 -4.57 21.07
C PHE A 113 1.02 -4.23 22.30
N GLU A 114 0.71 -3.12 22.98
CA GLU A 114 1.26 -2.75 24.27
C GLU A 114 0.26 -3.15 25.36
N ALA A 115 0.48 -4.31 25.97
CA ALA A 115 -0.44 -4.87 26.94
C ALA A 115 -0.65 -3.98 28.20
N GLU A 116 0.41 -3.28 28.65
CA GLU A 116 0.35 -2.37 29.82
C GLU A 116 -0.51 -1.14 29.54
N ALA A 117 -0.56 -0.69 28.27
CA ALA A 117 -1.31 0.49 27.86
C ALA A 117 -2.63 0.13 27.15
N ASP A 118 -2.91 -1.15 26.94
CA ASP A 118 -4.09 -1.72 26.26
C ASP A 118 -4.37 -1.02 24.92
N ARG A 119 -3.33 -0.97 24.05
CA ARG A 119 -3.40 -0.29 22.76
C ARG A 119 -2.47 -0.89 21.74
N TRP A 120 -2.76 -0.62 20.45
CA TRP A 120 -1.80 -0.86 19.38
C TRP A 120 -0.90 0.36 19.23
N HIS A 121 0.41 0.12 19.16
CA HIS A 121 1.41 1.15 19.02
C HIS A 121 2.22 0.99 17.72
N CYS A 122 2.46 2.09 17.03
CA CYS A 122 3.33 2.20 15.88
C CYS A 122 4.60 3.01 16.23
N PRO A 123 5.78 2.39 16.32
CA PRO A 123 6.99 3.05 16.84
C PRO A 123 7.61 4.06 15.87
N CYS A 124 7.21 4.04 14.59
CA CYS A 124 7.81 4.93 13.59
C CYS A 124 7.51 6.40 13.84
N HIS A 125 6.27 6.73 14.21
CA HIS A 125 5.82 8.11 14.41
C HIS A 125 4.81 8.22 15.57
N GLU A 126 4.93 7.34 16.57
CA GLU A 126 4.10 7.37 17.80
C GLU A 126 2.58 7.31 17.51
N GLY A 127 2.18 6.56 16.46
CA GLY A 127 0.78 6.31 16.16
C GLY A 127 0.18 5.32 17.16
N ASN A 128 -0.93 5.67 17.81
CA ASN A 128 -1.60 4.82 18.77
C ASN A 128 -3.04 4.55 18.36
N PHE A 129 -3.48 3.29 18.54
CA PHE A 129 -4.82 2.87 18.18
C PHE A 129 -5.45 2.07 19.31
N GLU A 130 -6.75 2.16 19.42
CA GLU A 130 -7.55 1.48 20.43
C GLU A 130 -7.51 -0.04 20.21
N ALA A 131 -7.40 -0.81 21.30
CA ALA A 131 -7.15 -2.25 21.28
C ALA A 131 -8.22 -3.05 20.54
N THR A 132 -9.49 -2.74 20.75
CA THR A 132 -10.64 -3.54 20.30
C THR A 132 -11.25 -3.03 18.99
N THR A 133 -11.22 -1.72 18.75
CA THR A 133 -11.82 -1.10 17.55
C THR A 133 -10.81 -0.78 16.46
N GLY A 134 -9.51 -0.62 16.82
CA GLY A 134 -8.48 -0.15 15.93
C GLY A 134 -8.57 1.35 15.60
N ASP A 135 -9.43 2.12 16.29
CA ASP A 135 -9.60 3.55 16.08
C ASP A 135 -8.34 4.32 16.51
N VAL A 136 -8.08 5.44 15.84
CA VAL A 136 -6.91 6.27 16.16
C VAL A 136 -7.10 6.97 17.50
N ILE A 137 -6.17 6.77 18.42
CA ILE A 137 -6.10 7.49 19.70
C ILE A 137 -5.25 8.75 19.54
N SER A 138 -4.07 8.61 18.92
CA SER A 138 -3.12 9.71 18.76
C SER A 138 -2.09 9.44 17.67
N GLY A 139 -1.36 10.48 17.29
CA GLY A 139 -0.30 10.41 16.26
C GLY A 139 -0.79 10.81 14.88
N PRO A 140 0.06 10.64 13.84
CA PRO A 140 -0.24 11.09 12.49
C PRO A 140 -1.23 10.21 11.69
N PRO A 141 -1.58 8.96 12.05
CA PRO A 141 -2.61 8.21 11.35
C PRO A 141 -3.95 8.95 11.33
N THR A 142 -4.64 8.94 10.19
CA THR A 142 -5.94 9.64 10.02
C THR A 142 -7.13 8.67 9.91
N ARG A 143 -6.86 7.35 9.89
CA ARG A 143 -7.88 6.31 9.80
C ARG A 143 -7.50 5.12 10.67
N ARG A 144 -8.50 4.36 11.10
CA ARG A 144 -8.34 3.16 11.92
C ARG A 144 -7.46 2.11 11.23
N LEU A 145 -6.97 1.15 12.00
CA LEU A 145 -6.34 -0.07 11.48
C LEU A 145 -7.33 -0.86 10.62
N GLY A 146 -6.82 -1.46 9.54
CA GLY A 146 -7.61 -2.37 8.72
C GLY A 146 -8.08 -3.56 9.55
N ARG A 147 -9.40 -3.76 9.64
CA ARG A 147 -10.00 -4.84 10.44
C ARG A 147 -10.08 -6.12 9.65
N ILE A 148 -9.79 -7.23 10.34
CA ILE A 148 -10.04 -8.58 9.82
C ILE A 148 -11.23 -9.13 10.59
N ASP A 149 -12.25 -9.57 9.86
CA ASP A 149 -13.41 -10.22 10.46
C ASP A 149 -12.99 -11.63 10.88
N VAL A 150 -13.18 -11.93 12.16
CA VAL A 150 -12.81 -13.21 12.76
C VAL A 150 -13.99 -13.81 13.51
N GLU A 151 -14.04 -15.14 13.55
CA GLU A 151 -15.06 -15.91 14.23
C GLU A 151 -14.40 -17.08 14.99
N VAL A 152 -14.84 -17.32 16.21
CA VAL A 152 -14.51 -18.53 16.96
C VAL A 152 -15.58 -19.55 16.67
N ARG A 153 -15.21 -20.70 16.08
CA ARG A 153 -16.14 -21.78 15.75
C ARG A 153 -16.30 -22.76 16.91
N ASP A 154 -17.31 -23.62 16.82
CA ASP A 154 -17.66 -24.60 17.85
C ASP A 154 -16.53 -25.61 18.13
N ASP A 155 -15.62 -25.81 17.19
CA ASP A 155 -14.41 -26.63 17.33
C ASP A 155 -13.27 -25.94 18.07
N GLY A 156 -13.47 -24.71 18.54
CA GLY A 156 -12.47 -23.88 19.19
C GLY A 156 -11.47 -23.23 18.24
N GLN A 157 -11.61 -23.39 16.91
CA GLN A 157 -10.75 -22.74 15.93
C GLN A 157 -11.19 -21.30 15.65
N VAL A 158 -10.24 -20.40 15.61
CA VAL A 158 -10.43 -19.02 15.14
C VAL A 158 -10.26 -18.98 13.62
N TRP A 159 -11.24 -18.45 12.93
CA TRP A 159 -11.25 -18.29 11.47
C TRP A 159 -11.21 -16.83 11.06
N ALA A 160 -10.38 -16.51 10.06
CA ALA A 160 -10.51 -15.25 9.33
C ALA A 160 -11.58 -15.41 8.24
N LEU A 161 -12.49 -14.45 8.13
CA LEU A 161 -13.61 -14.46 7.20
C LEU A 161 -13.45 -13.45 6.06
N GLY A 162 -12.73 -12.35 6.32
CA GLY A 162 -12.50 -11.28 5.36
C GLY A 162 -11.73 -10.12 5.96
N ALA A 163 -11.06 -9.34 5.12
CA ALA A 163 -10.39 -8.11 5.54
C ALA A 163 -11.19 -6.89 5.08
N ARG A 164 -11.32 -5.89 5.97
CA ARG A 164 -11.91 -4.57 5.68
C ARG A 164 -10.84 -3.50 5.83
N PRO A 165 -10.64 -2.63 4.81
CA PRO A 165 -9.65 -1.57 4.83
C PRO A 165 -9.98 -0.45 5.83
#